data_33d1c7328dfa08b6bb7261b3a48b3613
#
_entry.id   33d1c7328dfa08b6bb7261b3a48b3613
#
_cell.length_a   1.000
_cell.length_b   1.000
_cell.length_c   1.000
_cell.angle_alpha   90.00
_cell.angle_beta   90.00
_cell.angle_gamma   90.00
#
_symmetry.space_group_name_H-M   'P 1'
#
loop_
_entity.id
_entity.type
_entity.pdbx_description
1 polymer ?
#
loop_
_entity_poly.entity_id
_entity_poly.type
_entity_poly.pdbx_seq_one_letter_code
_entity_poly.pdbx_strand_id
1 'polypeptide(L)'
;YVIVNSDAQVNVKGSVAFMNEGDRVRIVKALQAVNYAFVSVDEDASVVKSIEQIYKCNQDDPFIDSFVFMNGGDRVAGNTPEEEYCREIGIETLYNIGGGKTQSSSTLIQKSKIRGV
;
A
#
# COMPACT_ATOMS: atom_id res chain seq x y z
N TYR A 1 -2.01 -5.41 8.83
CA TYR A 1 -2.88 -5.15 7.68
C TYR A 1 -2.05 -4.62 6.51
N VAL A 2 -2.18 -5.24 5.36
CA VAL A 2 -1.53 -4.77 4.13
C VAL A 2 -2.62 -4.40 3.11
N ILE A 3 -2.55 -3.19 2.61
CA ILE A 3 -3.43 -2.68 1.56
C ILE A 3 -2.70 -2.85 0.24
N VAL A 4 -3.25 -3.67 -0.65
CA VAL A 4 -2.69 -3.93 -1.98
C VAL A 4 -3.40 -3.02 -2.98
N ASN A 5 -2.65 -2.25 -3.76
CA ASN A 5 -3.24 -1.42 -4.80
C ASN A 5 -4.02 -2.28 -5.80
N SER A 6 -5.19 -1.79 -6.22
CA SER A 6 -5.96 -2.44 -7.27
C SER A 6 -5.29 -2.21 -8.63
N ASP A 7 -5.66 -3.02 -9.62
CA ASP A 7 -5.17 -2.82 -10.99
C ASP A 7 -5.61 -1.46 -11.55
N ALA A 8 -6.81 -1.02 -11.20
CA ALA A 8 -7.30 0.30 -11.59
C ALA A 8 -6.44 1.42 -11.00
N GLN A 9 -6.01 1.29 -9.73
CA GLN A 9 -5.13 2.27 -9.11
C GLN A 9 -3.74 2.30 -9.75
N VAL A 10 -3.21 1.14 -10.14
CA VAL A 10 -1.93 1.08 -10.86
C VAL A 10 -2.03 1.85 -12.17
N ASN A 11 -3.13 1.71 -12.91
CA ASN A 11 -3.36 2.44 -14.14
C ASN A 11 -3.50 3.96 -13.91
N VAL A 12 -4.20 4.37 -12.86
CA VAL A 12 -4.34 5.79 -12.49
C VAL A 12 -2.97 6.41 -12.22
N LYS A 13 -2.05 5.65 -11.64
CA LYS A 13 -0.67 6.09 -11.38
C LYS A 13 0.21 6.12 -12.63
N GLY A 14 -0.35 5.81 -13.79
CA GLY A 14 0.39 5.83 -15.06
C GLY A 14 1.25 4.60 -15.30
N SER A 15 1.00 3.52 -14.60
CA SER A 15 1.73 2.27 -14.71
C SER A 15 0.82 1.13 -15.15
N VAL A 16 1.42 0.00 -15.47
CA VAL A 16 0.70 -1.24 -15.81
C VAL A 16 1.05 -2.29 -14.78
N ALA A 17 0.05 -3.01 -14.30
CA ALA A 17 0.28 -4.08 -13.34
C ALA A 17 1.06 -5.22 -13.97
N PHE A 18 2.23 -5.54 -13.41
CA PHE A 18 3.02 -6.69 -13.81
C PHE A 18 2.31 -7.99 -13.46
N MET A 19 1.63 -8.02 -12.32
CA MET A 19 0.87 -9.13 -11.80
C MET A 19 -0.50 -8.60 -11.38
N ASN A 20 -1.58 -9.34 -11.66
CA ASN A 20 -2.92 -8.85 -11.33
C ASN A 20 -3.14 -8.75 -9.81
N GLU A 21 -4.15 -7.97 -9.42
CA GLU A 21 -4.41 -7.68 -8.01
C GLU A 21 -4.74 -8.93 -7.19
N GLY A 22 -5.44 -9.89 -7.77
CA GLY A 22 -5.78 -11.14 -7.09
C GLY A 22 -4.54 -11.94 -6.73
N ASP A 23 -3.59 -12.05 -7.63
CA ASP A 23 -2.34 -12.75 -7.39
C ASP A 23 -1.46 -12.00 -6.40
N ARG A 24 -1.41 -10.66 -6.51
CA ARG A 24 -0.63 -9.84 -5.58
C ARG A 24 -1.13 -9.98 -4.15
N VAL A 25 -2.43 -9.91 -3.93
CA VAL A 25 -2.99 -10.03 -2.58
C VAL A 25 -2.81 -11.45 -2.04
N ARG A 26 -2.88 -12.45 -2.89
CA ARG A 26 -2.67 -13.85 -2.49
C ARG A 26 -1.24 -14.08 -1.99
N ILE A 27 -0.26 -13.53 -2.69
CA ILE A 27 1.14 -13.63 -2.29
C ILE A 27 1.37 -12.92 -0.95
N VAL A 28 0.84 -11.72 -0.80
CA VAL A 28 0.98 -10.94 0.43
C VAL A 28 0.34 -11.67 1.61
N LYS A 29 -0.83 -12.27 1.42
CA LYS A 29 -1.50 -13.06 2.48
C LYS A 29 -0.67 -14.26 2.95
N ALA A 30 0.18 -14.79 2.08
CA ALA A 30 1.00 -15.94 2.41
C ALA A 30 2.21 -15.59 3.29
N LEU A 31 2.53 -14.32 3.47
CA LEU A 31 3.64 -13.89 4.32
C LEU A 31 3.27 -14.04 5.79
N GLN A 32 4.16 -14.68 6.55
CA GLN A 32 3.91 -14.99 7.96
C GLN A 32 3.65 -13.74 8.81
N ALA A 33 4.31 -12.64 8.51
CA ALA A 33 4.18 -11.40 9.27
C ALA A 33 2.87 -10.64 8.99
N VAL A 34 2.12 -11.05 7.97
CA VAL A 34 0.89 -10.37 7.55
C VAL A 34 -0.32 -11.06 8.16
N ASN A 35 -1.10 -10.35 8.97
CA ASN A 35 -2.32 -10.88 9.56
C ASN A 35 -3.48 -10.81 8.57
N TYR A 36 -3.63 -9.67 7.89
CA TYR A 36 -4.70 -9.45 6.92
C TYR A 36 -4.16 -8.67 5.73
N ALA A 37 -4.64 -9.01 4.54
CA ALA A 37 -4.33 -8.29 3.32
C ALA A 37 -5.59 -8.23 2.45
N PHE A 38 -5.79 -7.12 1.78
CA PHE A 38 -6.92 -6.95 0.86
C PHE A 38 -6.58 -5.94 -0.22
N VAL A 39 -7.33 -6.02 -1.32
CA VAL A 39 -7.20 -5.06 -2.41
C VAL A 39 -7.86 -3.75 -1.98
N SER A 40 -7.21 -2.63 -2.25
CA SER A 40 -7.71 -1.30 -1.91
C SER A 40 -9.14 -1.10 -2.43
N VAL A 41 -9.97 -0.48 -1.60
CA VAL A 41 -11.34 -0.09 -1.98
C VAL A 41 -11.41 1.29 -2.62
N ASP A 42 -10.27 2.00 -2.65
CA ASP A 42 -10.19 3.33 -3.23
C ASP A 42 -10.20 3.28 -4.75
N GLU A 43 -10.73 4.33 -5.37
CA GLU A 43 -10.75 4.45 -6.84
C GLU A 43 -9.67 5.39 -7.35
N ASP A 44 -9.14 6.27 -6.48
CA ASP A 44 -8.06 7.19 -6.82
C ASP A 44 -6.69 6.58 -6.48
N ALA A 45 -5.64 7.37 -6.59
CA ALA A 45 -4.28 6.92 -6.31
C ALA A 45 -3.96 6.81 -4.81
N SER A 46 -4.88 7.23 -3.94
CA SER A 46 -4.70 7.15 -2.49
C SER A 46 -5.26 5.87 -1.92
N VAL A 47 -5.02 5.61 -0.64
CA VAL A 47 -5.62 4.49 0.10
C VAL A 47 -6.38 4.99 1.34
N VAL A 48 -6.86 6.22 1.29
CA VAL A 48 -7.56 6.88 2.42
C VAL A 48 -8.80 6.09 2.84
N LYS A 49 -9.65 5.68 1.90
CA LYS A 49 -10.86 4.91 2.22
C LYS A 49 -10.52 3.55 2.81
N SER A 50 -9.46 2.94 2.33
CA SER A 50 -9.00 1.65 2.85
C SER A 50 -8.50 1.79 4.29
N ILE A 51 -7.76 2.85 4.60
CA ILE A 51 -7.33 3.16 5.96
C ILE A 51 -8.53 3.41 6.86
N GLU A 52 -9.50 4.19 6.40
CA GLU A 52 -10.71 4.48 7.14
C GLU A 52 -11.46 3.19 7.49
N GLN A 53 -11.59 2.28 6.54
CA GLN A 53 -12.26 1.02 6.76
C GLN A 53 -11.59 0.18 7.83
N ILE A 54 -10.26 0.07 7.78
CA ILE A 54 -9.49 -0.66 8.80
C ILE A 54 -9.69 -0.02 10.18
N TYR A 55 -9.56 1.30 10.24
CA TYR A 55 -9.68 2.03 11.50
C TYR A 55 -11.06 1.83 12.13
N LYS A 56 -12.13 2.02 11.35
CA LYS A 56 -13.51 1.89 11.86
C LYS A 56 -13.84 0.47 12.31
N CYS A 57 -13.30 -0.54 11.63
CA CYS A 57 -13.54 -1.93 11.99
C CYS A 57 -12.81 -2.36 13.27
N ASN A 58 -11.76 -1.65 13.67
CA ASN A 58 -10.87 -2.08 14.73
C ASN A 58 -10.77 -1.10 15.90
N GLN A 59 -11.41 0.06 15.84
CA GLN A 59 -11.26 1.10 16.87
C GLN A 59 -11.73 0.67 18.27
N ASP A 60 -12.63 -0.30 18.33
CA ASP A 60 -13.18 -0.80 19.60
C ASP A 60 -12.53 -2.11 20.05
N ASP A 61 -11.52 -2.59 19.35
CA ASP A 61 -10.83 -3.83 19.68
C ASP A 61 -9.92 -3.61 20.90
N PRO A 62 -10.17 -4.32 22.03
CA PRO A 62 -9.37 -4.11 23.24
C PRO A 62 -7.93 -4.57 23.12
N PHE A 63 -7.57 -5.37 22.11
CA PHE A 63 -6.22 -5.85 21.89
C PHE A 63 -5.38 -4.91 20.99
N ILE A 64 -5.98 -3.84 20.48
CA ILE A 64 -5.29 -2.87 19.65
C ILE A 64 -5.05 -1.60 20.46
N ASP A 65 -3.77 -1.28 20.72
CA ASP A 65 -3.41 -0.10 21.49
C ASP A 65 -3.33 1.15 20.62
N SER A 66 -2.87 1.02 19.38
CA SER A 66 -2.70 2.15 18.47
C SER A 66 -2.67 1.68 17.04
N PHE A 67 -2.77 2.64 16.11
CA PHE A 67 -2.64 2.43 14.68
C PHE A 67 -1.44 3.19 14.17
N VAL A 68 -0.68 2.56 13.27
CA VAL A 68 0.45 3.17 12.58
C VAL A 68 0.31 2.89 11.10
N PHE A 69 0.39 3.94 10.28
CA PHE A 69 0.42 3.79 8.83
C PHE A 69 1.86 3.85 8.35
N MET A 70 2.30 2.79 7.68
CA MET A 70 3.69 2.66 7.23
C MET A 70 3.80 2.78 5.72
N ASN A 71 4.75 3.59 5.28
CA ASN A 71 5.15 3.70 3.88
C ASN A 71 6.55 3.14 3.72
N GLY A 72 6.73 2.28 2.71
CA GLY A 72 8.04 1.70 2.42
C GLY A 72 8.78 2.42 1.31
N GLY A 73 10.01 1.97 1.04
CA GLY A 73 10.81 2.44 -0.08
C GLY A 73 11.22 3.89 0.05
N ASP A 74 11.07 4.61 -1.05
CA ASP A 74 11.54 6.00 -1.16
C ASP A 74 10.50 7.04 -0.72
N ARG A 75 9.35 6.62 -0.22
CA ARG A 75 8.33 7.54 0.31
C ARG A 75 8.88 8.29 1.51
N VAL A 76 8.68 9.60 1.51
CA VAL A 76 9.09 10.48 2.61
C VAL A 76 7.89 11.33 3.04
N ALA A 77 8.00 11.96 4.21
CA ALA A 77 6.96 12.84 4.72
C ALA A 77 6.65 13.94 3.71
N GLY A 78 5.37 14.24 3.52
CA GLY A 78 4.89 15.24 2.58
C GLY A 78 3.38 15.39 2.69
N ASN A 79 2.81 16.17 1.78
CA ASN A 79 1.38 16.44 1.78
C ASN A 79 0.64 15.39 0.95
N THR A 80 0.61 14.15 1.43
CA THR A 80 -0.20 13.11 0.81
C THR A 80 -1.60 13.07 1.45
N PRO A 81 -2.63 12.63 0.70
CA PRO A 81 -3.97 12.47 1.28
C PRO A 81 -3.98 11.53 2.48
N GLU A 82 -3.19 10.47 2.44
CA GLU A 82 -3.08 9.49 3.53
C GLU A 82 -2.53 10.14 4.80
N GLU A 83 -1.50 10.95 4.67
CA GLU A 83 -0.89 11.64 5.81
C GLU A 83 -1.86 12.61 6.47
N GLU A 84 -2.58 13.39 5.67
CA GLU A 84 -3.58 14.33 6.19
C GLU A 84 -4.69 13.59 6.93
N TYR A 85 -5.21 12.53 6.34
CA TYR A 85 -6.27 11.75 6.96
C TYR A 85 -5.81 11.10 8.27
N CYS A 86 -4.63 10.50 8.28
CA CYS A 86 -4.08 9.89 9.49
C CYS A 86 -3.87 10.91 10.60
N ARG A 87 -3.41 12.12 10.24
CA ARG A 87 -3.23 13.20 11.21
C ARG A 87 -4.56 13.60 11.84
N GLU A 88 -5.63 13.68 11.06
CA GLU A 88 -6.96 14.06 11.54
C GLU A 88 -7.51 13.07 12.57
N ILE A 89 -7.27 11.79 12.38
CA ILE A 89 -7.81 10.74 13.24
C ILE A 89 -6.80 10.20 14.27
N GLY A 90 -5.60 10.77 14.32
CA GLY A 90 -4.60 10.41 15.33
C GLY A 90 -3.78 9.16 15.03
N ILE A 91 -3.69 8.76 13.76
CA ILE A 91 -2.82 7.66 13.34
C ILE A 91 -1.43 8.20 13.03
N GLU A 92 -0.41 7.60 13.64
CA GLU A 92 0.98 7.92 13.34
C GLU A 92 1.36 7.41 11.95
N THR A 93 2.16 8.20 11.22
CA THR A 93 2.69 7.79 9.91
C THR A 93 4.20 7.63 9.98
N LEU A 94 4.70 6.52 9.42
CA LEU A 94 6.13 6.24 9.33
C LEU A 94 6.52 6.08 7.87
N TYR A 95 7.73 6.52 7.54
CA TYR A 95 8.22 6.53 6.16
C TYR A 95 9.53 5.77 6.05
N ASN A 96 9.90 5.41 4.82
CA ASN A 96 11.15 4.74 4.50
C ASN A 96 11.34 3.43 5.28
N ILE A 97 10.25 2.71 5.52
CA ILE A 97 10.31 1.42 6.20
C ILE A 97 10.99 0.41 5.28
N GLY A 98 12.01 -0.28 5.79
CA GLY A 98 12.80 -1.23 5.01
C GLY A 98 13.89 -0.62 4.15
N GLY A 99 14.07 0.72 4.19
CA GLY A 99 15.10 1.43 3.42
C GLY A 99 14.66 1.77 2.00
N GLY A 100 15.59 2.28 1.20
CA GLY A 100 15.32 2.70 -0.18
C GLY A 100 15.02 1.53 -1.11
N LYS A 101 14.34 1.82 -2.23
CA LYS A 101 14.02 0.81 -3.24
C LYS A 101 15.29 0.34 -3.95
N THR A 102 15.46 -0.97 -4.05
CA THR A 102 16.51 -1.57 -4.87
C THR A 102 15.99 -1.92 -6.27
N GLN A 103 14.69 -2.14 -6.41
CA GLN A 103 14.03 -2.45 -7.67
C GLN A 103 12.61 -1.90 -7.68
N SER A 104 12.06 -1.69 -8.88
CA SER A 104 10.65 -1.33 -9.05
C SER A 104 10.04 -2.12 -10.20
N SER A 105 8.71 -2.28 -10.18
CA SER A 105 7.98 -2.96 -11.26
C SER A 105 8.21 -2.29 -12.60
N SER A 106 8.18 -0.97 -12.65
CA SER A 106 8.40 -0.20 -13.88
C SER A 106 9.78 -0.47 -14.48
N THR A 107 10.81 -0.50 -13.64
CA THR A 107 12.18 -0.78 -14.07
C THR A 107 12.32 -2.20 -14.59
N LEU A 108 11.71 -3.17 -13.92
CA LEU A 108 11.77 -4.57 -14.32
C LEU A 108 11.05 -4.81 -15.65
N ILE A 109 9.90 -4.19 -15.86
CA ILE A 109 9.15 -4.28 -17.11
C ILE A 109 9.98 -3.68 -18.26
N GLN A 110 10.60 -2.53 -18.04
CA GLN A 110 11.44 -1.88 -19.05
C GLN A 110 12.64 -2.73 -19.43
N LYS A 111 13.29 -3.36 -18.46
CA LYS A 111 14.41 -4.28 -18.72
C LYS A 111 14.00 -5.47 -19.57
N SER A 112 12.81 -6.04 -19.33
CA SER A 112 12.27 -7.12 -20.13
C SER A 112 12.08 -6.70 -21.59
N LYS A 113 11.54 -5.50 -21.83
CA LYS A 113 11.35 -4.96 -23.19
C LYS A 113 12.68 -4.77 -23.91
N ILE A 114 13.70 -4.24 -23.24
CA ILE A 114 15.03 -4.01 -23.79
C ILE A 114 15.68 -5.34 -24.20
N ARG A 115 15.45 -6.40 -23.46
CA ARG A 115 16.01 -7.73 -23.75
C ARG A 115 15.23 -8.48 -24.84
N GLY A 116 14.18 -7.90 -25.39
CA GLY A 116 13.38 -8.53 -26.44
C GLY A 116 12.53 -9.70 -25.94
N VAL A 117 12.20 -9.70 -24.71
CA VAL A 117 11.46 -10.78 -24.06
C VAL A 117 10.00 -10.39 -23.91
#